data_e4e21b954f4be98f5563f4baf64d9cd7
#
_entry.id   e4e21b954f4be98f5563f4baf64d9cd7
#
_cell.length_a   1.000
_cell.length_b   1.000
_cell.length_c   1.000
_cell.angle_alpha   90.00
_cell.angle_beta   90.00
_cell.angle_gamma   90.00
#
_symmetry.space_group_name_H-M   'P 1'
#
loop_
_entity.id
_entity.type
_entity.pdbx_description
1 polymer ?
#
loop_
_entity_poly.entity_id
_entity_poly.type
_entity_poly.pdbx_seq_one_letter_code
_entity_poly.pdbx_strand_id
1 'polypeptide(L)'
;MITRFAVKNYRGFADKIVWDLSHPSSYSFNTNAIKDGVVKNGIIYGPNGSGKTNLGMAVFDIVNHLTQKFKKADYYKNFIYAGRQDNLVDFEYTFKLGEQEVRYDYSKARDGKLINEKLVVDDNVVFDHQGKNLVIDTKSFPMEPTFKEGLAQNANHVSIVNVLLTSYPLVEGHYLMKLKNFVDGMLWFRNLDIREFIGLETNVYVLDEYIIKKGLVDDFQSFLAKVSGQKFTFVKPEKNDKVLLCDYNGEKIPFDIIASTGTHSLMLLYFWIQKMDKATLVFIDEFDAFYHFELAFEVCKRLFALECQVFTSSHNTYLMTNDLLRPDCNFILKNNEIKSLCDCTEKELRWGNNIEKMYRGKAFEV
;
A
#
# COMPACT_ATOMS: atom_id res chain seq x y z
N MET A 1 -8.61 1.74 8.81
CA MET A 1 -7.49 2.42 8.12
C MET A 1 -6.21 2.24 8.94
N ILE A 2 -5.05 2.23 8.28
CA ILE A 2 -3.76 2.38 8.97
C ILE A 2 -3.62 3.85 9.41
N THR A 3 -3.24 4.05 10.66
CA THR A 3 -3.05 5.40 11.23
C THR A 3 -1.58 5.72 11.50
N ARG A 4 -0.77 4.68 11.77
CA ARG A 4 0.66 4.80 11.97
C ARG A 4 1.36 3.51 11.56
N PHE A 5 2.52 3.67 10.95
CA PHE A 5 3.43 2.58 10.64
C PHE A 5 4.84 2.93 11.07
N ALA A 6 5.58 1.96 11.61
CA ALA A 6 7.01 2.13 11.82
C ALA A 6 7.75 0.82 11.49
N VAL A 7 8.99 0.98 11.05
CA VAL A 7 9.89 -0.14 10.79
C VAL A 7 11.31 0.23 11.20
N LYS A 8 12.05 -0.74 11.72
CA LYS A 8 13.45 -0.59 12.10
C LYS A 8 14.28 -1.72 11.52
N ASN A 9 15.50 -1.41 11.15
CA ASN A 9 16.49 -2.37 10.63
C ASN A 9 16.03 -3.09 9.34
N TYR A 10 15.33 -2.38 8.45
CA TYR A 10 14.77 -2.93 7.22
C TYR A 10 15.43 -2.33 5.98
N ARG A 11 16.07 -3.15 5.15
CA ARG A 11 16.71 -2.76 3.87
C ARG A 11 17.59 -1.51 4.00
N GLY A 12 17.14 -0.34 3.49
CA GLY A 12 17.85 0.94 3.58
C GLY A 12 17.64 1.68 4.91
N PHE A 13 16.72 1.23 5.77
CA PHE A 13 16.37 1.88 7.03
C PHE A 13 17.10 1.22 8.21
N ALA A 14 18.21 1.81 8.63
CA ALA A 14 18.97 1.35 9.78
C ALA A 14 18.24 1.64 11.09
N ASP A 15 17.81 2.88 11.25
CA ASP A 15 17.08 3.35 12.41
C ASP A 15 15.56 3.25 12.19
N LYS A 16 14.80 3.46 13.26
CA LYS A 16 13.36 3.43 13.22
C LYS A 16 12.84 4.60 12.38
N ILE A 17 12.18 4.29 11.28
CA ILE A 17 11.39 5.25 10.52
C ILE A 17 9.92 5.14 10.95
N VAL A 18 9.27 6.28 11.14
CA VAL A 18 7.87 6.39 11.57
C VAL A 18 7.09 7.16 10.54
N TRP A 19 6.03 6.59 10.01
CA TRP A 19 5.07 7.23 9.14
C TRP A 19 3.75 7.39 9.87
N ASP A 20 3.46 8.62 10.30
CA ASP A 20 2.25 8.99 11.04
C ASP A 20 1.22 9.61 10.10
N LEU A 21 0.00 9.08 10.15
CA LEU A 21 -1.15 9.47 9.33
C LEU A 21 -2.32 9.96 10.20
N SER A 22 -2.14 10.01 11.53
CA SER A 22 -3.21 10.24 12.50
C SER A 22 -3.44 11.70 12.87
N HIS A 23 -2.55 12.60 12.45
CA HIS A 23 -2.60 14.01 12.85
C HIS A 23 -2.67 14.96 11.64
N PRO A 24 -3.75 14.87 10.82
CA PRO A 24 -3.92 15.82 9.73
C PRO A 24 -4.20 17.24 10.25
N SER A 25 -3.67 18.24 9.55
CA SER A 25 -3.91 19.65 9.86
C SER A 25 -5.36 20.07 9.56
N SER A 26 -5.76 21.25 10.04
CA SER A 26 -7.13 21.76 9.86
C SER A 26 -7.29 22.58 8.57
N TYR A 27 -7.17 21.93 7.41
CA TYR A 27 -7.44 22.58 6.11
C TYR A 27 -8.91 22.43 5.70
N SER A 28 -9.47 23.50 5.09
CA SER A 28 -10.85 23.53 4.58
C SER A 28 -10.99 23.05 3.12
N PHE A 29 -9.87 22.73 2.46
CA PHE A 29 -9.84 22.26 1.07
C PHE A 29 -9.34 20.82 0.98
N ASN A 30 -9.70 20.12 -0.10
CA ASN A 30 -9.39 18.71 -0.33
C ASN A 30 -9.70 17.83 0.91
N THR A 31 -10.82 18.11 1.56
CA THR A 31 -11.22 17.41 2.80
C THR A 31 -11.47 15.92 2.60
N ASN A 32 -11.78 15.49 1.38
CA ASN A 32 -11.89 14.09 0.97
C ASN A 32 -10.58 13.29 1.06
N ALA A 33 -9.42 13.97 1.16
CA ALA A 33 -8.13 13.32 1.42
C ALA A 33 -7.98 12.84 2.87
N ILE A 34 -8.88 13.24 3.76
CA ILE A 34 -8.95 12.81 5.16
C ILE A 34 -10.26 12.07 5.40
N LYS A 35 -10.19 10.98 6.16
CA LYS A 35 -11.38 10.22 6.58
C LYS A 35 -11.21 9.86 8.06
N ASP A 36 -12.22 10.14 8.87
CA ASP A 36 -12.26 9.85 10.31
C ASP A 36 -11.02 10.36 11.08
N GLY A 37 -10.48 11.53 10.69
CA GLY A 37 -9.29 12.12 11.30
C GLY A 37 -7.96 11.47 10.87
N VAL A 38 -7.97 10.64 9.83
CA VAL A 38 -6.79 9.92 9.32
C VAL A 38 -6.53 10.32 7.87
N VAL A 39 -5.26 10.46 7.49
CA VAL A 39 -4.89 10.67 6.08
C VAL A 39 -5.31 9.45 5.26
N LYS A 40 -6.24 9.69 4.33
CA LYS A 40 -6.76 8.67 3.42
C LYS A 40 -5.94 8.60 2.13
N ASN A 41 -5.54 9.75 1.60
CA ASN A 41 -4.81 9.84 0.34
C ASN A 41 -3.50 10.59 0.53
N GLY A 42 -2.42 10.13 -0.10
CA GLY A 42 -1.13 10.82 -0.02
C GLY A 42 -0.16 10.46 -1.13
N ILE A 43 0.78 11.37 -1.38
CA ILE A 43 1.90 11.16 -2.29
C ILE A 43 3.21 11.26 -1.51
N ILE A 44 4.11 10.29 -1.74
CA ILE A 44 5.43 10.23 -1.13
C ILE A 44 6.47 10.64 -2.16
N TYR A 45 7.16 11.73 -1.88
CA TYR A 45 8.26 12.25 -2.70
C TYR A 45 9.60 11.96 -2.05
N GLY A 46 10.64 12.04 -2.84
CA GLY A 46 12.02 11.90 -2.38
C GLY A 46 12.96 11.61 -3.53
N PRO A 47 14.26 11.86 -3.37
CA PRO A 47 15.25 11.56 -4.40
C PRO A 47 15.33 10.07 -4.71
N ASN A 48 16.03 9.73 -5.82
CA ASN A 48 16.34 8.33 -6.11
C ASN A 48 17.14 7.72 -4.96
N GLY A 49 16.79 6.49 -4.57
CA GLY A 49 17.45 5.80 -3.47
C GLY A 49 17.01 6.25 -2.06
N SER A 50 16.05 7.18 -1.90
CA SER A 50 15.56 7.59 -0.57
C SER A 50 14.81 6.51 0.20
N GLY A 51 14.38 5.42 -0.46
CA GLY A 51 13.70 4.31 0.18
C GLY A 51 12.18 4.26 -0.04
N LYS A 52 11.59 5.02 -0.98
CA LYS A 52 10.13 5.01 -1.24
C LYS A 52 9.58 3.60 -1.48
N THR A 53 10.22 2.84 -2.36
CA THR A 53 9.88 1.43 -2.61
C THR A 53 10.05 0.58 -1.35
N ASN A 54 11.13 0.79 -0.58
CA ASN A 54 11.38 0.04 0.64
C ASN A 54 10.30 0.32 1.70
N LEU A 55 9.84 1.57 1.83
CA LEU A 55 8.74 1.93 2.72
C LEU A 55 7.45 1.21 2.30
N GLY A 56 7.09 1.27 1.02
CA GLY A 56 5.93 0.55 0.50
C GLY A 56 6.01 -0.95 0.81
N MET A 57 7.13 -1.59 0.47
CA MET A 57 7.32 -3.02 0.73
C MET A 57 7.30 -3.34 2.24
N ALA A 58 7.81 -2.46 3.10
CA ALA A 58 7.78 -2.66 4.56
C ALA A 58 6.34 -2.60 5.11
N VAL A 59 5.53 -1.61 4.67
CA VAL A 59 4.12 -1.51 5.05
C VAL A 59 3.34 -2.77 4.67
N PHE A 60 3.70 -3.40 3.55
CA PHE A 60 3.03 -4.59 3.04
C PHE A 60 3.63 -5.92 3.52
N ASP A 61 4.64 -5.92 4.40
CA ASP A 61 5.14 -7.16 5.02
C ASP A 61 4.04 -7.90 5.80
N ILE A 62 3.09 -7.17 6.41
CA ILE A 62 1.95 -7.76 7.13
C ILE A 62 1.08 -8.66 6.25
N VAL A 63 1.01 -8.42 4.95
CA VAL A 63 0.31 -9.30 4.00
C VAL A 63 0.98 -10.66 3.94
N ASN A 64 2.33 -10.69 3.85
CA ASN A 64 3.10 -11.92 3.91
C ASN A 64 2.97 -12.63 5.25
N HIS A 65 2.82 -11.84 6.31
CA HIS A 65 2.79 -12.33 7.69
C HIS A 65 1.45 -12.97 8.05
N LEU A 66 0.33 -12.34 7.68
CA LEU A 66 -1.02 -12.78 8.07
C LEU A 66 -1.81 -13.49 6.97
N THR A 67 -1.30 -13.52 5.73
CA THR A 67 -2.03 -14.13 4.61
C THR A 67 -1.17 -15.14 3.85
N GLN A 68 -1.80 -15.84 2.90
CA GLN A 68 -1.12 -16.74 1.98
C GLN A 68 -0.88 -16.12 0.59
N LYS A 69 -1.14 -14.81 0.44
CA LYS A 69 -1.21 -14.14 -0.86
C LYS A 69 0.15 -13.83 -1.48
N PHE A 70 1.21 -13.76 -0.69
CA PHE A 70 2.55 -13.52 -1.22
C PHE A 70 3.59 -14.46 -0.63
N LYS A 71 4.25 -15.24 -1.48
CA LYS A 71 5.29 -16.21 -1.06
C LYS A 71 6.43 -16.28 -2.07
N LYS A 72 7.19 -15.18 -2.23
CA LYS A 72 8.48 -15.28 -2.91
C LYS A 72 9.53 -15.70 -1.87
N ALA A 73 10.12 -16.89 -2.06
CA ALA A 73 11.17 -17.42 -1.16
C ALA A 73 12.35 -16.45 -0.98
N ASP A 74 12.62 -15.64 -1.99
CA ASP A 74 13.71 -14.67 -2.01
C ASP A 74 13.38 -13.33 -1.32
N TYR A 75 12.13 -13.09 -0.92
CA TYR A 75 11.71 -11.84 -0.28
C TYR A 75 12.53 -11.50 0.95
N TYR A 76 12.82 -12.49 1.78
CA TYR A 76 13.57 -12.32 3.04
C TYR A 76 15.08 -12.41 2.89
N LYS A 77 15.64 -12.71 1.70
CA LYS A 77 17.10 -12.88 1.54
C LYS A 77 17.90 -11.67 1.95
N ASN A 78 17.42 -10.46 1.69
CA ASN A 78 18.14 -9.20 1.92
C ASN A 78 17.21 -8.13 2.50
N PHE A 79 16.29 -8.48 3.40
CA PHE A 79 15.37 -7.52 3.96
C PHE A 79 15.89 -6.81 5.21
N ILE A 80 16.90 -7.38 5.91
CA ILE A 80 17.58 -6.73 7.01
C ILE A 80 18.60 -5.71 6.47
N TYR A 81 18.76 -4.59 7.17
CA TYR A 81 19.79 -3.60 6.89
C TYR A 81 21.20 -4.22 7.02
N ALA A 82 22.00 -4.11 5.96
CA ALA A 82 23.28 -4.80 5.87
C ALA A 82 24.39 -4.19 6.75
N GLY A 83 24.22 -2.95 7.22
CA GLY A 83 25.23 -2.19 7.94
C GLY A 83 25.30 -2.43 9.46
N ARG A 84 24.46 -3.32 10.03
CA ARG A 84 24.41 -3.62 11.46
C ARG A 84 24.45 -5.12 11.75
N GLN A 85 24.88 -5.48 12.95
CA GLN A 85 24.84 -6.86 13.44
C GLN A 85 23.49 -7.27 14.01
N ASP A 86 22.53 -6.33 14.14
CA ASP A 86 21.15 -6.62 14.53
C ASP A 86 20.52 -7.63 13.57
N ASN A 87 19.98 -8.70 14.13
CA ASN A 87 19.40 -9.80 13.35
C ASN A 87 17.88 -9.77 13.27
N LEU A 88 17.24 -8.73 13.82
CA LEU A 88 15.78 -8.57 13.82
C LEU A 88 15.37 -7.33 13.05
N VAL A 89 14.28 -7.47 12.32
CA VAL A 89 13.51 -6.35 11.79
C VAL A 89 12.26 -6.20 12.62
N ASP A 90 12.00 -4.98 13.10
CA ASP A 90 10.81 -4.66 13.90
C ASP A 90 9.80 -3.93 13.02
N PHE A 91 8.54 -4.40 13.04
CA PHE A 91 7.40 -3.80 12.37
C PHE A 91 6.36 -3.40 13.40
N GLU A 92 5.85 -2.17 13.30
CA GLU A 92 4.81 -1.64 14.18
C GLU A 92 3.69 -1.04 13.34
N TYR A 93 2.47 -1.45 13.61
CA TYR A 93 1.28 -0.96 12.93
C TYR A 93 0.27 -0.46 13.94
N THR A 94 -0.34 0.68 13.66
CA THR A 94 -1.54 1.13 14.36
C THR A 94 -2.66 1.29 13.35
N PHE A 95 -3.82 0.73 13.68
CA PHE A 95 -5.00 0.76 12.84
C PHE A 95 -6.17 1.40 13.59
N LYS A 96 -7.01 2.14 12.88
CA LYS A 96 -8.36 2.49 13.28
C LYS A 96 -9.34 1.55 12.57
N LEU A 97 -9.95 0.63 13.31
CA LEU A 97 -10.87 -0.40 12.80
C LEU A 97 -12.29 -0.19 13.37
N GLY A 98 -13.04 0.72 12.75
CA GLY A 98 -14.24 1.30 13.34
C GLY A 98 -13.84 2.26 14.46
N GLU A 99 -14.44 2.09 15.64
CA GLU A 99 -14.12 2.92 16.81
C GLU A 99 -12.90 2.41 17.60
N GLN A 100 -12.33 1.24 17.24
CA GLN A 100 -11.24 0.62 17.98
C GLN A 100 -9.89 1.00 17.41
N GLU A 101 -8.93 1.30 18.30
CA GLU A 101 -7.52 1.36 17.96
C GLU A 101 -6.88 -0.02 18.15
N VAL A 102 -6.23 -0.52 17.13
CA VAL A 102 -5.53 -1.81 17.14
C VAL A 102 -4.05 -1.58 16.84
N ARG A 103 -3.18 -1.85 17.81
CA ARG A 103 -1.73 -1.83 17.64
C ARG A 103 -1.21 -3.26 17.50
N TYR A 104 -0.48 -3.51 16.43
CA TYR A 104 0.06 -4.82 16.11
C TYR A 104 1.53 -4.70 15.76
N ASP A 105 2.37 -5.27 16.61
CA ASP A 105 3.81 -5.22 16.50
C ASP A 105 4.38 -6.62 16.37
N TYR A 106 5.40 -6.80 15.52
CA TYR A 106 6.12 -8.05 15.43
C TYR A 106 7.56 -7.85 14.96
N SER A 107 8.42 -8.82 15.31
CA SER A 107 9.82 -8.85 14.89
C SER A 107 10.14 -10.15 14.14
N LYS A 108 10.88 -10.02 13.04
CA LYS A 108 11.33 -11.15 12.22
C LYS A 108 12.85 -11.27 12.18
N ALA A 109 13.35 -12.51 12.25
CA ALA A 109 14.74 -12.82 12.02
C ALA A 109 15.11 -12.78 10.53
N ARG A 110 16.40 -12.88 10.21
CA ARG A 110 16.97 -12.84 8.86
C ARG A 110 16.37 -13.86 7.88
N ASP A 111 15.90 -14.98 8.36
CA ASP A 111 15.24 -16.03 7.56
C ASP A 111 13.72 -15.83 7.44
N GLY A 112 13.21 -14.72 7.95
CA GLY A 112 11.77 -14.37 7.95
C GLY A 112 10.96 -15.01 9.08
N LYS A 113 11.62 -15.78 9.98
CA LYS A 113 10.93 -16.35 11.15
C LYS A 113 10.47 -15.29 12.11
N LEU A 114 9.27 -15.47 12.62
CA LEU A 114 8.68 -14.64 13.66
C LEU A 114 9.38 -14.89 14.98
N ILE A 115 9.81 -13.84 15.68
CA ILE A 115 10.51 -13.92 16.97
C ILE A 115 9.65 -13.33 18.08
N ASN A 116 9.06 -12.17 17.84
CA ASN A 116 8.19 -11.50 18.80
C ASN A 116 6.88 -11.11 18.10
N GLU A 117 5.79 -11.09 18.85
CA GLU A 117 4.48 -10.70 18.34
C GLU A 117 3.63 -10.13 19.48
N LYS A 118 3.02 -8.97 19.27
CA LYS A 118 2.20 -8.28 20.26
C LYS A 118 0.97 -7.66 19.64
N LEU A 119 -0.15 -7.81 20.31
CA LEU A 119 -1.43 -7.18 19.94
C LEU A 119 -2.00 -6.41 21.12
N VAL A 120 -2.35 -5.16 20.87
CA VAL A 120 -3.00 -4.28 21.85
C VAL A 120 -4.26 -3.69 21.21
N VAL A 121 -5.37 -3.66 21.92
CA VAL A 121 -6.64 -3.10 21.46
C VAL A 121 -7.17 -2.14 22.53
N ASP A 122 -7.37 -0.87 22.17
CA ASP A 122 -7.85 0.19 23.07
C ASP A 122 -7.04 0.20 24.39
N ASP A 123 -5.70 0.22 24.26
CA ASP A 123 -4.70 0.15 25.34
C ASP A 123 -4.65 -1.17 26.15
N ASN A 124 -5.52 -2.14 25.86
CA ASN A 124 -5.51 -3.44 26.52
C ASN A 124 -4.62 -4.43 25.78
N VAL A 125 -3.67 -5.03 26.46
CA VAL A 125 -2.81 -6.08 25.88
C VAL A 125 -3.63 -7.35 25.70
N VAL A 126 -3.86 -7.74 24.44
CA VAL A 126 -4.52 -9.00 24.08
C VAL A 126 -3.54 -10.15 24.22
N PHE A 127 -2.36 -10.01 23.67
CA PHE A 127 -1.23 -10.90 23.92
C PHE A 127 0.10 -10.17 23.71
N ASP A 128 1.15 -10.71 24.37
CA ASP A 128 2.55 -10.32 24.22
C ASP A 128 3.39 -11.59 24.21
N HIS A 129 3.98 -11.90 23.05
CA HIS A 129 4.86 -13.05 22.85
C HIS A 129 6.29 -12.57 22.61
N GLN A 130 7.22 -13.02 23.45
CA GLN A 130 8.65 -12.72 23.36
C GLN A 130 9.47 -14.00 23.50
N GLY A 131 10.02 -14.47 22.39
CA GLY A 131 10.79 -15.71 22.33
C GLY A 131 9.98 -16.94 22.73
N LYS A 132 10.09 -17.40 23.98
CA LYS A 132 9.30 -18.54 24.51
C LYS A 132 8.22 -18.12 25.51
N ASN A 133 8.15 -16.84 25.85
CA ASN A 133 7.20 -16.33 26.82
C ASN A 133 5.95 -15.81 26.11
N LEU A 134 4.79 -16.28 26.53
CA LEU A 134 3.49 -15.81 26.04
C LEU A 134 2.63 -15.37 27.21
N VAL A 135 2.29 -14.09 27.23
CA VAL A 135 1.20 -13.53 28.02
C VAL A 135 0.00 -13.34 27.10
N ILE A 136 -1.16 -13.85 27.46
CA ILE A 136 -2.39 -13.73 26.67
C ILE A 136 -3.57 -13.49 27.61
N ASP A 137 -4.50 -12.64 27.18
CA ASP A 137 -5.75 -12.40 27.88
C ASP A 137 -6.66 -13.62 27.78
N THR A 138 -6.62 -14.47 28.83
CA THR A 138 -7.44 -15.68 28.93
C THR A 138 -8.91 -15.41 29.23
N LYS A 139 -9.31 -14.16 29.51
CA LYS A 139 -10.73 -13.80 29.65
C LYS A 139 -11.37 -13.69 28.26
N SER A 140 -10.69 -13.05 27.32
CA SER A 140 -11.15 -12.94 25.93
C SER A 140 -10.89 -14.22 25.12
N PHE A 141 -9.81 -14.95 25.44
CA PHE A 141 -9.43 -16.20 24.77
C PHE A 141 -9.17 -17.31 25.80
N PRO A 142 -10.23 -17.94 26.35
CA PRO A 142 -10.09 -19.04 27.28
C PRO A 142 -9.34 -20.22 26.64
N MET A 143 -8.30 -20.71 27.29
CA MET A 143 -7.49 -21.83 26.79
C MET A 143 -6.91 -22.67 27.90
N GLU A 144 -6.73 -23.94 27.62
CA GLU A 144 -6.03 -24.86 28.52
C GLU A 144 -4.54 -24.52 28.62
N PRO A 145 -3.90 -24.72 29.79
CA PRO A 145 -2.48 -24.44 30.00
C PRO A 145 -1.57 -25.12 28.98
N THR A 146 -1.86 -26.38 28.64
CA THR A 146 -1.09 -27.17 27.66
C THR A 146 -1.19 -26.58 26.23
N PHE A 147 -2.35 -26.05 25.86
CA PHE A 147 -2.52 -25.36 24.59
C PHE A 147 -1.72 -24.05 24.55
N LYS A 148 -1.76 -23.27 25.63
CA LYS A 148 -0.99 -22.04 25.77
C LYS A 148 0.53 -22.30 25.67
N GLU A 149 1.04 -23.34 26.35
CA GLU A 149 2.44 -23.73 26.26
C GLU A 149 2.82 -24.16 24.83
N GLY A 150 1.98 -24.98 24.19
CA GLY A 150 2.17 -25.40 22.81
C GLY A 150 2.16 -24.21 21.86
N LEU A 151 1.29 -23.24 22.06
CA LEU A 151 1.24 -22.01 21.27
C LEU A 151 2.53 -21.20 21.43
N ALA A 152 3.00 -21.00 22.66
CA ALA A 152 4.24 -20.27 22.93
C ALA A 152 5.48 -20.94 22.28
N GLN A 153 5.53 -22.27 22.30
CA GLN A 153 6.63 -23.04 21.67
C GLN A 153 6.64 -22.96 20.14
N ASN A 154 5.47 -22.84 19.52
CA ASN A 154 5.30 -22.85 18.06
C ASN A 154 5.08 -21.46 17.45
N ALA A 155 5.00 -20.41 18.25
CA ALA A 155 4.72 -19.04 17.78
C ALA A 155 5.79 -18.49 16.81
N ASN A 156 6.99 -19.06 16.77
CA ASN A 156 8.01 -18.73 15.77
C ASN A 156 7.68 -19.23 14.34
N HIS A 157 6.72 -20.12 14.21
CA HIS A 157 6.30 -20.73 12.93
C HIS A 157 4.94 -20.24 12.45
N VAL A 158 4.07 -19.86 13.38
CA VAL A 158 2.70 -19.43 13.09
C VAL A 158 2.36 -18.21 13.93
N SER A 159 1.83 -17.15 13.32
CA SER A 159 1.34 -15.98 14.03
C SER A 159 0.23 -16.35 15.02
N ILE A 160 0.29 -15.81 16.24
CA ILE A 160 -0.75 -15.98 17.27
C ILE A 160 -2.09 -15.41 16.76
N VAL A 161 -2.07 -14.28 16.02
CA VAL A 161 -3.29 -13.75 15.37
C VAL A 161 -3.94 -14.80 14.48
N ASN A 162 -3.16 -15.52 13.65
CA ASN A 162 -3.70 -16.55 12.78
C ASN A 162 -4.26 -17.75 13.57
N VAL A 163 -3.61 -18.14 14.67
CA VAL A 163 -4.14 -19.20 15.54
C VAL A 163 -5.44 -18.77 16.17
N LEU A 164 -5.53 -17.55 16.71
CA LEU A 164 -6.77 -17.04 17.33
C LEU A 164 -7.91 -16.94 16.30
N LEU A 165 -7.62 -16.49 15.07
CA LEU A 165 -8.60 -16.43 13.98
C LEU A 165 -9.16 -17.80 13.58
N THR A 166 -8.37 -18.86 13.71
CA THR A 166 -8.75 -20.21 13.29
C THR A 166 -9.29 -21.09 14.41
N SER A 167 -8.92 -20.80 15.67
CA SER A 167 -9.24 -21.67 16.82
C SER A 167 -10.43 -21.19 17.64
N TYR A 168 -10.89 -19.96 17.42
CA TYR A 168 -12.00 -19.39 18.19
C TYR A 168 -13.19 -19.00 17.29
N PRO A 169 -14.43 -19.22 17.74
CA PRO A 169 -15.64 -18.77 17.07
C PRO A 169 -15.81 -17.25 17.30
N LEU A 170 -15.15 -16.45 16.47
CA LEU A 170 -15.19 -15.00 16.56
C LEU A 170 -16.52 -14.48 16.01
N VAL A 171 -17.15 -13.56 16.75
CA VAL A 171 -18.38 -12.89 16.32
C VAL A 171 -18.10 -11.94 15.16
N GLU A 172 -19.10 -11.69 14.34
CA GLU A 172 -19.03 -10.67 13.28
C GLU A 172 -18.69 -9.30 13.90
N GLY A 173 -17.76 -8.59 13.26
CA GLY A 173 -17.28 -7.30 13.77
C GLY A 173 -16.19 -7.37 14.84
N HIS A 174 -15.72 -8.56 15.22
CA HIS A 174 -14.58 -8.71 16.12
C HIS A 174 -13.32 -8.07 15.53
N TYR A 175 -12.49 -7.40 16.36
CA TYR A 175 -11.30 -6.66 15.88
C TYR A 175 -10.32 -7.53 15.10
N LEU A 176 -10.13 -8.81 15.44
CA LEU A 176 -9.28 -9.72 14.67
C LEU A 176 -9.84 -9.98 13.27
N MET A 177 -11.17 -10.11 13.12
CA MET A 177 -11.81 -10.24 11.81
C MET A 177 -11.67 -8.95 10.99
N LYS A 178 -11.84 -7.79 11.62
CA LYS A 178 -11.63 -6.49 10.99
C LYS A 178 -10.17 -6.33 10.52
N LEU A 179 -9.20 -6.70 11.38
CA LEU A 179 -7.77 -6.67 11.03
C LEU A 179 -7.47 -7.58 9.83
N LYS A 180 -7.95 -8.83 9.90
CA LYS A 180 -7.79 -9.78 8.79
C LYS A 180 -8.37 -9.24 7.48
N ASN A 181 -9.61 -8.75 7.50
CA ASN A 181 -10.28 -8.19 6.33
C ASN A 181 -9.53 -6.98 5.79
N PHE A 182 -8.99 -6.14 6.67
CA PHE A 182 -8.17 -5.01 6.25
C PHE A 182 -6.92 -5.48 5.51
N VAL A 183 -6.16 -6.44 6.08
CA VAL A 183 -4.93 -6.98 5.49
C VAL A 183 -5.22 -7.74 4.19
N ASP A 184 -6.34 -8.47 4.13
CA ASP A 184 -6.76 -9.18 2.92
C ASP A 184 -7.09 -8.26 1.74
N GLY A 185 -7.51 -7.02 2.04
CA GLY A 185 -7.79 -5.97 1.05
C GLY A 185 -6.60 -5.07 0.71
N MET A 186 -5.42 -5.29 1.27
CA MET A 186 -4.23 -4.50 0.95
C MET A 186 -3.65 -4.86 -0.42
N LEU A 187 -3.23 -3.84 -1.19
CA LEU A 187 -2.59 -3.98 -2.50
C LEU A 187 -1.42 -3.01 -2.64
N TRP A 188 -0.22 -3.54 -2.77
CA TRP A 188 0.94 -2.82 -3.30
C TRP A 188 1.25 -3.31 -4.70
N PHE A 189 1.52 -2.40 -5.62
CA PHE A 189 2.07 -2.75 -6.92
C PHE A 189 2.95 -1.64 -7.48
N ARG A 190 3.89 -2.03 -8.36
CA ARG A 190 4.66 -1.10 -9.14
C ARG A 190 4.04 -0.97 -10.51
N ASN A 191 3.81 0.26 -10.96
CA ASN A 191 3.13 0.52 -12.24
C ASN A 191 4.05 0.33 -13.47
N LEU A 192 4.98 -0.60 -13.38
CA LEU A 192 5.96 -0.94 -14.42
C LEU A 192 5.84 -2.38 -14.91
N ASP A 193 5.48 -3.33 -14.04
CA ASP A 193 5.39 -4.76 -14.35
C ASP A 193 4.21 -5.40 -13.60
N ILE A 194 3.34 -6.10 -14.33
CA ILE A 194 2.21 -6.86 -13.78
C ILE A 194 2.63 -7.89 -12.73
N ARG A 195 3.89 -8.34 -12.74
CA ARG A 195 4.43 -9.34 -11.81
C ARG A 195 4.85 -8.74 -10.46
N GLU A 196 5.00 -7.42 -10.40
CA GLU A 196 5.43 -6.72 -9.19
C GLU A 196 4.23 -6.23 -8.37
N PHE A 197 3.64 -7.13 -7.59
CA PHE A 197 2.55 -6.80 -6.66
C PHE A 197 2.61 -7.63 -5.38
N ILE A 198 1.96 -7.13 -4.32
CA ILE A 198 1.76 -7.79 -3.03
C ILE A 198 0.30 -7.62 -2.61
N GLY A 199 -0.37 -8.72 -2.26
CA GLY A 199 -1.74 -8.71 -1.75
C GLY A 199 -2.81 -8.67 -2.84
N LEU A 200 -4.06 -8.64 -2.40
CA LEU A 200 -5.32 -8.66 -3.14
C LEU A 200 -5.48 -9.87 -4.08
N GLU A 201 -4.50 -10.13 -4.94
CA GLU A 201 -4.44 -11.24 -5.90
C GLU A 201 -3.25 -12.17 -5.65
N THR A 202 -3.32 -13.38 -6.21
CA THR A 202 -2.24 -14.38 -6.16
C THR A 202 -1.73 -14.77 -7.54
N ASN A 203 -2.53 -14.51 -8.59
CA ASN A 203 -2.25 -14.93 -9.95
C ASN A 203 -1.71 -13.75 -10.78
N VAL A 204 -0.76 -14.06 -11.66
CA VAL A 204 -0.33 -13.15 -12.73
C VAL A 204 -1.22 -13.36 -13.94
N TYR A 205 -1.71 -12.29 -14.51
CA TYR A 205 -2.64 -12.31 -15.64
C TYR A 205 -1.94 -11.84 -16.92
N VAL A 206 -2.39 -12.34 -18.07
CA VAL A 206 -2.15 -11.71 -19.37
C VAL A 206 -3.26 -10.67 -19.55
N LEU A 207 -2.89 -9.39 -19.65
CA LEU A 207 -3.85 -8.28 -19.58
C LEU A 207 -4.85 -8.30 -20.73
N ASP A 208 -4.40 -8.58 -21.95
CA ASP A 208 -5.27 -8.71 -23.14
C ASP A 208 -6.34 -9.79 -22.91
N GLU A 209 -5.91 -10.98 -22.51
CA GLU A 209 -6.83 -12.10 -22.23
C GLU A 209 -7.81 -11.74 -21.11
N TYR A 210 -7.36 -11.03 -20.08
CA TYR A 210 -8.23 -10.63 -18.98
C TYR A 210 -9.32 -9.69 -19.47
N ILE A 211 -8.96 -8.63 -20.21
CA ILE A 211 -9.90 -7.63 -20.74
C ILE A 211 -10.90 -8.30 -21.68
N ILE A 212 -10.43 -9.17 -22.58
CA ILE A 212 -11.29 -9.90 -23.54
C ILE A 212 -12.24 -10.84 -22.79
N LYS A 213 -11.71 -11.71 -21.93
CA LYS A 213 -12.52 -12.72 -21.20
C LYS A 213 -13.56 -12.11 -20.28
N LYS A 214 -13.31 -10.91 -19.77
CA LYS A 214 -14.24 -10.16 -18.91
C LYS A 214 -15.22 -9.29 -19.68
N GLY A 215 -15.09 -9.18 -21.02
CA GLY A 215 -15.94 -8.33 -21.85
C GLY A 215 -15.70 -6.83 -21.61
N LEU A 216 -14.49 -6.43 -21.23
CA LEU A 216 -14.15 -5.07 -20.81
C LEU A 216 -13.55 -4.21 -21.94
N VAL A 217 -13.57 -4.67 -23.18
CA VAL A 217 -12.90 -3.98 -24.32
C VAL A 217 -13.44 -2.56 -24.52
N ASP A 218 -14.76 -2.39 -24.57
CA ASP A 218 -15.39 -1.08 -24.77
C ASP A 218 -15.16 -0.14 -23.58
N ASP A 219 -15.17 -0.70 -22.35
CA ASP A 219 -14.88 0.08 -21.14
C ASP A 219 -13.41 0.49 -21.08
N PHE A 220 -12.48 -0.40 -21.44
CA PHE A 220 -11.07 -0.08 -21.55
C PHE A 220 -10.80 0.99 -22.62
N GLN A 221 -11.44 0.89 -23.78
CA GLN A 221 -11.37 1.93 -24.82
C GLN A 221 -11.82 3.28 -24.27
N SER A 222 -12.95 3.28 -23.57
CA SER A 222 -13.50 4.49 -22.94
C SER A 222 -12.58 5.05 -21.85
N PHE A 223 -11.95 4.17 -21.07
CA PHE A 223 -10.99 4.55 -20.05
C PHE A 223 -9.78 5.27 -20.69
N LEU A 224 -9.15 4.69 -21.72
CA LEU A 224 -8.01 5.31 -22.41
C LEU A 224 -8.38 6.69 -22.97
N ALA A 225 -9.53 6.80 -23.63
CA ALA A 225 -10.01 8.07 -24.19
C ALA A 225 -10.22 9.14 -23.10
N LYS A 226 -10.80 8.76 -21.96
CA LYS A 226 -11.11 9.70 -20.84
C LYS A 226 -9.89 10.11 -20.05
N VAL A 227 -8.91 9.21 -19.87
CA VAL A 227 -7.75 9.45 -19.00
C VAL A 227 -6.60 10.11 -19.75
N SER A 228 -6.34 9.66 -20.99
CA SER A 228 -5.19 10.12 -21.76
C SER A 228 -5.53 10.87 -23.06
N GLY A 229 -6.81 10.97 -23.40
CA GLY A 229 -7.25 11.53 -24.68
C GLY A 229 -6.95 10.64 -25.88
N GLN A 230 -6.31 9.48 -25.70
CA GLN A 230 -5.96 8.56 -26.78
C GLN A 230 -7.20 7.85 -27.31
N LYS A 231 -7.41 7.89 -28.60
CA LYS A 231 -8.54 7.26 -29.29
C LYS A 231 -8.07 6.02 -30.01
N PHE A 232 -8.34 4.86 -29.41
CA PHE A 232 -8.19 3.56 -30.06
C PHE A 232 -9.57 3.06 -30.51
N THR A 233 -9.63 2.36 -31.63
CA THR A 233 -10.82 1.62 -32.07
C THR A 233 -10.49 0.14 -31.98
N PHE A 234 -10.95 -0.53 -30.92
CA PHE A 234 -10.72 -1.95 -30.77
C PHE A 234 -11.67 -2.76 -31.65
N VAL A 235 -11.14 -3.81 -32.27
CA VAL A 235 -11.94 -4.82 -32.97
C VAL A 235 -12.72 -5.63 -31.95
N LYS A 236 -13.99 -5.90 -32.21
CA LYS A 236 -14.80 -6.75 -31.35
C LYS A 236 -14.18 -8.16 -31.30
N PRO A 237 -13.76 -8.65 -30.11
CA PRO A 237 -13.09 -9.93 -30.02
C PRO A 237 -14.04 -11.10 -30.27
N GLU A 238 -13.49 -12.17 -30.86
CA GLU A 238 -14.14 -13.46 -30.98
C GLU A 238 -13.91 -14.33 -29.73
N LYS A 239 -14.66 -15.43 -29.58
CA LYS A 239 -14.68 -16.27 -28.36
C LYS A 239 -13.30 -16.80 -27.92
N ASN A 240 -12.37 -16.98 -28.84
CA ASN A 240 -11.06 -17.56 -28.59
C ASN A 240 -9.89 -16.58 -28.72
N ASP A 241 -10.19 -15.30 -28.94
CA ASP A 241 -9.13 -14.28 -29.06
C ASP A 241 -8.40 -14.10 -27.74
N LYS A 242 -7.09 -13.92 -27.84
CA LYS A 242 -6.18 -13.71 -26.71
C LYS A 242 -5.45 -12.39 -26.77
N VAL A 243 -5.54 -11.67 -27.88
CA VAL A 243 -4.82 -10.44 -28.17
C VAL A 243 -5.84 -9.37 -28.55
N LEU A 244 -5.71 -8.19 -27.94
CA LEU A 244 -6.49 -7.03 -28.34
C LEU A 244 -6.01 -6.52 -29.69
N LEU A 245 -6.93 -6.41 -30.65
CA LEU A 245 -6.68 -5.87 -31.97
C LEU A 245 -7.31 -4.49 -32.13
N CYS A 246 -6.59 -3.56 -32.71
CA CYS A 246 -7.10 -2.26 -33.11
C CYS A 246 -7.36 -2.22 -34.62
N ASP A 247 -8.47 -1.58 -35.01
CA ASP A 247 -8.77 -1.28 -36.38
C ASP A 247 -8.02 0.02 -36.80
N TYR A 248 -7.18 -0.11 -37.79
CA TYR A 248 -6.45 1.01 -38.40
C TYR A 248 -6.80 1.08 -39.89
N ASN A 249 -7.86 1.80 -40.23
CA ASN A 249 -8.36 1.96 -41.61
C ASN A 249 -8.66 0.62 -42.30
N GLY A 250 -9.19 -0.35 -41.56
CA GLY A 250 -9.52 -1.69 -42.05
C GLY A 250 -8.42 -2.75 -41.83
N GLU A 251 -7.24 -2.34 -41.40
CA GLU A 251 -6.17 -3.26 -40.97
C GLU A 251 -6.26 -3.55 -39.47
N LYS A 252 -6.19 -4.82 -39.11
CA LYS A 252 -6.22 -5.28 -37.69
C LYS A 252 -4.80 -5.41 -37.18
N ILE A 253 -4.41 -4.51 -36.27
CA ILE A 253 -3.05 -4.46 -35.70
C ILE A 253 -3.14 -4.81 -34.20
N PRO A 254 -2.25 -5.68 -33.65
CA PRO A 254 -2.19 -5.93 -32.22
C PRO A 254 -1.94 -4.64 -31.42
N PHE A 255 -2.73 -4.44 -30.37
CA PHE A 255 -2.62 -3.27 -29.50
C PHE A 255 -1.20 -3.11 -28.92
N ASP A 256 -0.56 -4.22 -28.55
CA ASP A 256 0.79 -4.24 -28.00
C ASP A 256 1.83 -3.62 -28.94
N ILE A 257 1.63 -3.69 -30.25
CA ILE A 257 2.56 -3.11 -31.26
C ILE A 257 2.41 -1.59 -31.36
N ILE A 258 1.18 -1.07 -31.21
CA ILE A 258 0.88 0.35 -31.41
C ILE A 258 0.84 1.16 -30.12
N ALA A 259 0.68 0.51 -28.99
CA ALA A 259 0.62 1.15 -27.69
C ALA A 259 2.01 1.62 -27.23
N SER A 260 2.08 2.85 -26.72
CA SER A 260 3.29 3.36 -26.07
C SER A 260 3.48 2.70 -24.69
N THR A 261 4.68 2.81 -24.12
CA THR A 261 4.98 2.36 -22.75
C THR A 261 4.00 2.97 -21.73
N GLY A 262 3.66 4.26 -21.88
CA GLY A 262 2.67 4.90 -21.03
C GLY A 262 1.26 4.31 -21.19
N THR A 263 0.91 3.90 -22.41
CA THR A 263 -0.39 3.24 -22.67
C THR A 263 -0.44 1.84 -22.07
N HIS A 264 0.65 1.08 -22.10
CA HIS A 264 0.75 -0.20 -21.39
C HIS A 264 0.66 -0.04 -19.89
N SER A 265 1.29 0.99 -19.32
CA SER A 265 1.18 1.34 -17.91
C SER A 265 -0.27 1.70 -17.54
N LEU A 266 -1.01 2.40 -18.42
CA LEU A 266 -2.46 2.65 -18.23
C LEU A 266 -3.30 1.37 -18.28
N MET A 267 -2.93 0.41 -19.14
CA MET A 267 -3.60 -0.90 -19.20
C MET A 267 -3.40 -1.70 -17.91
N LEU A 268 -2.19 -1.68 -17.34
CA LEU A 268 -1.89 -2.28 -16.05
C LEU A 268 -2.67 -1.59 -14.92
N LEU A 269 -2.70 -0.26 -14.90
CA LEU A 269 -3.49 0.51 -13.94
C LEU A 269 -4.99 0.20 -14.07
N TYR A 270 -5.51 0.13 -15.30
CA TYR A 270 -6.91 -0.24 -15.55
C TYR A 270 -7.24 -1.62 -14.98
N PHE A 271 -6.37 -2.61 -15.21
CA PHE A 271 -6.52 -3.95 -14.62
C PHE A 271 -6.66 -3.89 -13.10
N TRP A 272 -5.78 -3.14 -12.42
CA TRP A 272 -5.84 -3.02 -10.98
C TRP A 272 -7.09 -2.28 -10.50
N ILE A 273 -7.50 -1.22 -11.19
CA ILE A 273 -8.75 -0.48 -10.87
C ILE A 273 -9.97 -1.43 -10.88
N GLN A 274 -10.03 -2.38 -11.82
CA GLN A 274 -11.11 -3.39 -11.85
C GLN A 274 -11.13 -4.34 -10.64
N LYS A 275 -10.08 -4.33 -9.84
CA LYS A 275 -9.92 -5.17 -8.64
C LYS A 275 -10.06 -4.38 -7.32
N MET A 276 -9.99 -3.06 -7.38
CA MET A 276 -9.88 -2.20 -6.19
C MET A 276 -11.21 -1.97 -5.47
N ASP A 277 -12.33 -2.48 -5.94
CA ASP A 277 -13.63 -2.42 -5.26
C ASP A 277 -13.60 -3.02 -3.84
N LYS A 278 -12.71 -3.99 -3.60
CA LYS A 278 -12.48 -4.66 -2.30
C LYS A 278 -11.22 -4.21 -1.58
N ALA A 279 -10.52 -3.24 -2.14
CA ALA A 279 -9.28 -2.77 -1.53
C ALA A 279 -9.56 -1.96 -0.26
N THR A 280 -8.66 -2.10 0.71
CA THR A 280 -8.65 -1.34 1.98
C THR A 280 -7.52 -0.34 2.04
N LEU A 281 -6.37 -0.70 1.49
CA LEU A 281 -5.18 0.12 1.32
C LEU A 281 -4.50 -0.21 0.00
N VAL A 282 -4.27 0.80 -0.82
CA VAL A 282 -3.54 0.69 -2.08
C VAL A 282 -2.27 1.53 -2.00
N PHE A 283 -1.15 0.95 -2.35
CA PHE A 283 0.12 1.67 -2.52
C PHE A 283 0.66 1.42 -3.93
N ILE A 284 0.80 2.48 -4.72
CA ILE A 284 1.30 2.41 -6.10
C ILE A 284 2.70 3.00 -6.16
N ASP A 285 3.68 2.14 -6.34
CA ASP A 285 5.07 2.56 -6.42
C ASP A 285 5.41 3.02 -7.85
N GLU A 286 6.09 4.18 -7.94
CA GLU A 286 6.48 4.82 -9.21
C GLU A 286 5.28 4.96 -10.19
N PHE A 287 4.11 5.40 -9.67
CA PHE A 287 2.85 5.34 -10.40
C PHE A 287 2.87 6.13 -11.71
N ASP A 288 3.65 7.19 -11.79
CA ASP A 288 3.71 8.15 -12.90
C ASP A 288 5.00 8.07 -13.73
N ALA A 289 5.78 6.99 -13.59
CA ALA A 289 7.06 6.85 -14.27
C ALA A 289 7.00 7.04 -15.81
N PHE A 290 5.85 6.75 -16.41
CA PHE A 290 5.59 6.86 -17.85
C PHE A 290 4.53 7.90 -18.23
N TYR A 291 4.09 8.73 -17.27
CA TYR A 291 3.05 9.72 -17.49
C TYR A 291 3.62 11.14 -17.55
N HIS A 292 3.19 11.93 -18.53
CA HIS A 292 3.40 13.37 -18.45
C HIS A 292 2.52 13.95 -17.32
N PHE A 293 2.82 15.18 -16.89
CA PHE A 293 2.27 15.72 -15.65
C PHE A 293 0.73 15.81 -15.62
N GLU A 294 0.08 16.19 -16.73
CA GLU A 294 -1.38 16.28 -16.82
C GLU A 294 -2.03 14.90 -16.67
N LEU A 295 -1.48 13.88 -17.33
CA LEU A 295 -1.94 12.52 -17.21
C LEU A 295 -1.78 11.99 -15.78
N ALA A 296 -0.60 12.25 -15.16
CA ALA A 296 -0.34 11.88 -13.78
C ALA A 296 -1.34 12.52 -12.81
N PHE A 297 -1.68 13.80 -13.04
CA PHE A 297 -2.68 14.53 -12.25
C PHE A 297 -4.08 13.90 -12.36
N GLU A 298 -4.55 13.60 -13.58
CA GLU A 298 -5.87 13.00 -13.81
C GLU A 298 -5.95 11.56 -13.26
N VAL A 299 -4.85 10.80 -13.35
CA VAL A 299 -4.75 9.47 -12.72
C VAL A 299 -4.87 9.58 -11.20
N CYS A 300 -4.13 10.49 -10.57
CA CYS A 300 -4.22 10.72 -9.13
C CYS A 300 -5.64 11.08 -8.68
N LYS A 301 -6.32 11.99 -9.38
CA LYS A 301 -7.70 12.36 -9.06
C LYS A 301 -8.63 11.16 -9.04
N ARG A 302 -8.48 10.24 -9.99
CA ARG A 302 -9.29 9.01 -10.04
C ARG A 302 -8.96 8.05 -8.91
N LEU A 303 -7.68 7.87 -8.60
CA LEU A 303 -7.23 7.01 -7.52
C LEU A 303 -7.69 7.54 -6.16
N PHE A 304 -7.59 8.85 -5.93
CA PHE A 304 -7.99 9.48 -4.67
C PHE A 304 -9.51 9.58 -4.48
N ALA A 305 -10.29 9.31 -5.52
CA ALA A 305 -11.74 9.17 -5.42
C ALA A 305 -12.18 7.78 -4.90
N LEU A 306 -11.26 6.80 -4.80
CA LEU A 306 -11.57 5.49 -4.23
C LEU A 306 -11.89 5.58 -2.74
N GLU A 307 -12.70 4.66 -2.24
CA GLU A 307 -13.09 4.62 -0.83
C GLU A 307 -11.99 4.13 0.13
N CYS A 308 -11.03 3.36 -0.39
CA CYS A 308 -9.88 2.87 0.39
C CYS A 308 -8.82 3.94 0.62
N GLN A 309 -7.87 3.66 1.52
CA GLN A 309 -6.64 4.47 1.61
C GLN A 309 -5.80 4.30 0.35
N VAL A 310 -5.31 5.39 -0.23
CA VAL A 310 -4.47 5.35 -1.42
C VAL A 310 -3.21 6.19 -1.21
N PHE A 311 -2.07 5.55 -1.35
CA PHE A 311 -0.77 6.21 -1.35
C PHE A 311 -0.02 5.89 -2.64
N THR A 312 0.74 6.87 -3.13
CA THR A 312 1.58 6.71 -4.31
C THR A 312 2.98 7.21 -4.05
N SER A 313 3.98 6.66 -4.70
CA SER A 313 5.31 7.27 -4.74
C SER A 313 5.54 7.94 -6.09
N SER A 314 6.18 9.11 -6.07
CA SER A 314 6.46 9.88 -7.29
C SER A 314 7.77 10.67 -7.17
N HIS A 315 8.37 10.97 -8.33
CA HIS A 315 9.45 11.94 -8.49
C HIS A 315 8.95 13.27 -9.10
N ASN A 316 7.69 13.32 -9.52
CA ASN A 316 7.10 14.44 -10.22
C ASN A 316 6.58 15.50 -9.25
N THR A 317 7.39 16.52 -9.01
CA THR A 317 7.03 17.62 -8.08
C THR A 317 5.88 18.50 -8.59
N TYR A 318 5.51 18.45 -9.87
CA TYR A 318 4.33 19.15 -10.38
C TYR A 318 3.02 18.69 -9.73
N LEU A 319 3.01 17.49 -9.13
CA LEU A 319 1.87 16.99 -8.36
C LEU A 319 1.77 17.60 -6.96
N MET A 320 2.79 18.32 -6.49
CA MET A 320 2.75 19.08 -5.24
C MET A 320 1.91 20.35 -5.40
N THR A 321 0.61 20.19 -5.60
CA THR A 321 -0.33 21.29 -5.77
C THR A 321 -1.55 21.13 -4.88
N ASN A 322 -2.01 22.26 -4.35
CA ASN A 322 -3.25 22.31 -3.56
C ASN A 322 -4.52 21.99 -4.40
N ASP A 323 -4.41 21.98 -5.74
CA ASP A 323 -5.52 21.52 -6.62
C ASP A 323 -5.70 19.99 -6.59
N LEU A 324 -4.70 19.24 -6.11
CA LEU A 324 -4.73 17.79 -6.02
C LEU A 324 -4.85 17.30 -4.58
N LEU A 325 -3.94 17.71 -3.73
CA LEU A 325 -3.87 17.32 -2.32
C LEU A 325 -3.52 18.51 -1.43
N ARG A 326 -3.94 18.43 -0.20
CA ARG A 326 -3.56 19.37 0.87
C ARG A 326 -2.11 19.09 1.32
N PRO A 327 -1.40 20.08 1.88
CA PRO A 327 0.01 19.96 2.24
C PRO A 327 0.35 18.79 3.17
N ASP A 328 -0.50 18.49 4.15
CA ASP A 328 -0.34 17.40 5.12
C ASP A 328 -0.57 16.00 4.53
N CYS A 329 -0.99 15.91 3.27
CA CYS A 329 -1.11 14.69 2.49
C CYS A 329 0.05 14.48 1.50
N ASN A 330 1.00 15.41 1.44
CA ASN A 330 2.23 15.29 0.67
C ASN A 330 3.39 15.01 1.63
N PHE A 331 4.08 13.90 1.44
CA PHE A 331 5.16 13.44 2.31
C PHE A 331 6.50 13.52 1.61
N ILE A 332 7.55 13.89 2.34
CA ILE A 332 8.93 13.83 1.87
C ILE A 332 9.65 12.72 2.63
N LEU A 333 10.22 11.77 1.89
CA LEU A 333 11.10 10.72 2.42
C LEU A 333 12.54 11.04 2.05
N LYS A 334 13.34 11.36 3.07
CA LYS A 334 14.75 11.72 2.92
C LYS A 334 15.49 11.45 4.23
N ASN A 335 16.78 11.14 4.18
CA ASN A 335 17.63 10.92 5.35
C ASN A 335 17.06 9.91 6.37
N ASN A 336 16.34 8.87 5.90
CA ASN A 336 15.62 7.89 6.73
C ASN A 336 14.51 8.50 7.61
N GLU A 337 13.99 9.65 7.23
CA GLU A 337 12.80 10.26 7.83
C GLU A 337 11.72 10.45 6.80
N ILE A 338 10.46 10.30 7.20
CA ILE A 338 9.29 10.66 6.41
C ILE A 338 8.47 11.68 7.17
N LYS A 339 8.23 12.83 6.54
CA LYS A 339 7.49 13.94 7.13
C LYS A 339 6.47 14.48 6.14
N SER A 340 5.33 14.97 6.64
CA SER A 340 4.41 15.75 5.83
C SER A 340 5.04 17.12 5.49
N LEU A 341 4.59 17.76 4.43
CA LEU A 341 5.10 19.10 4.10
C LEU A 341 4.82 20.10 5.22
N CYS A 342 3.75 19.90 6.00
CA CYS A 342 3.44 20.77 7.14
C CYS A 342 4.49 20.66 8.25
N ASP A 343 5.08 19.47 8.42
CA ASP A 343 6.10 19.23 9.45
C ASP A 343 7.51 19.64 8.98
N CYS A 344 7.66 20.04 7.72
CA CYS A 344 8.92 20.45 7.11
C CYS A 344 9.11 21.96 7.04
N THR A 345 8.20 22.76 7.61
CA THR A 345 8.30 24.23 7.61
C THR A 345 7.51 24.82 8.77
N GLU A 346 8.01 25.91 9.35
CA GLU A 346 7.28 26.72 10.34
C GLU A 346 6.26 27.67 9.68
N LYS A 347 6.28 27.80 8.35
CA LYS A 347 5.38 28.69 7.62
C LYS A 347 3.99 28.07 7.53
N GLU A 348 2.96 28.86 7.80
CA GLU A 348 1.59 28.47 7.52
C GLU A 348 1.39 28.26 6.02
N LEU A 349 1.00 27.05 5.63
CA LEU A 349 0.71 26.71 4.25
C LEU A 349 -0.78 26.94 3.95
N ARG A 350 -1.06 27.83 3.00
CA ARG A 350 -2.42 28.23 2.61
C ARG A 350 -2.75 27.76 1.20
N TRP A 351 -4.02 27.73 0.86
CA TRP A 351 -4.51 27.36 -0.47
C TRP A 351 -3.75 28.08 -1.61
N GLY A 352 -3.53 29.37 -1.51
CA GLY A 352 -2.87 30.18 -2.54
C GLY A 352 -1.36 30.00 -2.65
N ASN A 353 -0.73 29.16 -1.81
CA ASN A 353 0.70 28.89 -1.90
C ASN A 353 0.99 27.95 -3.07
N ASN A 354 2.00 28.29 -3.86
CA ASN A 354 2.55 27.38 -4.85
C ASN A 354 3.55 26.43 -4.16
N ILE A 355 3.03 25.27 -3.76
CA ILE A 355 3.79 24.28 -2.96
C ILE A 355 4.99 23.75 -3.74
N GLU A 356 4.84 23.47 -5.04
CA GLU A 356 5.93 23.01 -5.91
C GLU A 356 7.07 24.02 -5.96
N LYS A 357 6.75 25.31 -6.18
CA LYS A 357 7.76 26.36 -6.20
C LYS A 357 8.45 26.52 -4.84
N MET A 358 7.72 26.39 -3.75
CA MET A 358 8.29 26.41 -2.39
C MET A 358 9.24 25.22 -2.19
N TYR A 359 8.87 24.01 -2.63
CA TYR A 359 9.72 22.83 -2.55
C TYR A 359 11.03 23.01 -3.34
N ARG A 360 10.94 23.46 -4.60
CA ARG A 360 12.12 23.75 -5.44
C ARG A 360 12.98 24.87 -4.88
N GLY A 361 12.36 25.84 -4.21
CA GLY A 361 13.06 26.92 -3.50
C GLY A 361 13.66 26.51 -2.15
N LYS A 362 13.61 25.20 -1.79
CA LYS A 362 14.13 24.64 -0.53
C LYS A 362 13.50 25.26 0.72
N ALA A 363 12.19 25.58 0.67
CA ALA A 363 11.45 26.10 1.81
C ALA A 363 11.03 25.02 2.82
N PHE A 364 11.28 23.75 2.53
CA PHE A 364 10.98 22.60 3.38
C PHE A 364 12.27 21.94 3.86
N GLU A 365 12.40 21.80 5.18
CA GLU A 365 13.57 21.20 5.84
C GLU A 365 13.27 19.71 6.17
N VAL A 366 14.04 18.79 5.55
CA VAL A 366 13.94 17.33 5.76
C VAL A 366 15.32 16.72 5.89
#